data_cacd678bb3c1ae9bdb84f4356ad47946
#
_entry.id   cacd678bb3c1ae9bdb84f4356ad47946
#
_cell.length_a   1.000
_cell.length_b   1.000
_cell.length_c   1.000
_cell.angle_alpha   90.00
_cell.angle_beta   90.00
_cell.angle_gamma   90.00
#
_symmetry.space_group_name_H-M   'P 1'
#
loop_
_entity.id
_entity.type
_entity.pdbx_description
1 polymer ?
#
loop_
_entity_poly.entity_id
_entity_poly.type
_entity_poly.pdbx_seq_one_letter_code
_entity_poly.pdbx_strand_id
1 'polypeptide(L)'
;MGVPQALALLADPEFIRWRGQFTPGLSERLISHCLDRSTLIIRNRSVLPAAWLPAVVQSALISSPVRIDRVETWDLDKAAGTQSVQLHLAPGRAWGDAALTPTGPRTSTLSYTITVVADVPILAGAIERSVTGHLGPALQHQAQALSAYRTP
;
A
#
# COMPACT_ATOMS: atom_id res chain seq x y z
N MET A 1 -17.53 -6.67 6.17
CA MET A 1 -16.67 -7.72 6.75
C MET A 1 -16.23 -7.29 8.15
N GLY A 2 -16.26 -8.19 9.13
CA GLY A 2 -15.78 -7.90 10.49
C GLY A 2 -14.25 -7.93 10.59
N VAL A 3 -13.71 -7.33 11.68
CA VAL A 3 -12.25 -7.26 11.91
C VAL A 3 -11.56 -8.63 11.87
N PRO A 4 -12.06 -9.69 12.56
CA PRO A 4 -11.38 -10.99 12.53
C PRO A 4 -11.28 -11.59 11.13
N GLN A 5 -12.30 -11.42 10.30
CA GLN A 5 -12.29 -11.90 8.92
C GLN A 5 -11.31 -11.11 8.05
N ALA A 6 -11.23 -9.79 8.25
CA ALA A 6 -10.28 -8.94 7.53
C ALA A 6 -8.83 -9.29 7.90
N LEU A 7 -8.55 -9.52 9.19
CA LEU A 7 -7.23 -9.95 9.66
C LEU A 7 -6.86 -11.35 9.13
N ALA A 8 -7.81 -12.28 9.09
CA ALA A 8 -7.59 -13.60 8.52
C ALA A 8 -7.22 -13.53 7.03
N LEU A 9 -7.85 -12.63 6.26
CA LEU A 9 -7.48 -12.39 4.87
C LEU A 9 -6.09 -11.76 4.74
N LEU A 10 -5.74 -10.80 5.59
CA LEU A 10 -4.38 -10.22 5.58
C LEU A 10 -3.32 -11.29 5.89
N ALA A 11 -3.65 -12.26 6.73
CA ALA A 11 -2.77 -13.38 7.06
C ALA A 11 -2.72 -14.47 5.96
N ASP A 12 -3.55 -14.39 4.93
CA ASP A 12 -3.54 -15.29 3.79
C ASP A 12 -2.63 -14.77 2.66
N PRO A 13 -1.51 -15.43 2.34
CA PRO A 13 -0.63 -14.99 1.26
C PRO A 13 -1.28 -15.03 -0.13
N GLU A 14 -2.27 -15.89 -0.36
CA GLU A 14 -3.00 -15.92 -1.64
C GLU A 14 -3.87 -14.68 -1.81
N PHE A 15 -4.53 -14.24 -0.74
CA PHE A 15 -5.24 -12.96 -0.75
C PHE A 15 -4.27 -11.80 -1.06
N ILE A 16 -3.08 -11.78 -0.44
CA ILE A 16 -2.12 -10.68 -0.67
C ILE A 16 -1.63 -10.66 -2.13
N ARG A 17 -1.37 -11.84 -2.74
CA ARG A 17 -1.01 -11.94 -4.17
C ARG A 17 -2.13 -11.40 -5.06
N TRP A 18 -3.37 -11.79 -4.79
CA TRP A 18 -4.54 -11.33 -5.52
C TRP A 18 -4.78 -9.83 -5.33
N ARG A 19 -4.69 -9.32 -4.08
CA ARG A 19 -4.82 -7.89 -3.76
C ARG A 19 -3.82 -7.04 -4.53
N GLY A 20 -2.60 -7.54 -4.71
CA GLY A 20 -1.54 -6.84 -5.43
C GLY A 20 -1.87 -6.54 -6.90
N GLN A 21 -2.85 -7.21 -7.48
CA GLN A 21 -3.31 -7.00 -8.85
C GLN A 21 -4.64 -6.22 -8.93
N PHE A 22 -5.24 -5.93 -7.78
CA PHE A 22 -6.58 -5.35 -7.71
C PHE A 22 -6.60 -3.84 -7.99
N THR A 23 -5.48 -3.14 -7.81
CA THR A 23 -5.38 -1.70 -8.01
C THR A 23 -5.08 -1.39 -9.48
N PRO A 24 -5.97 -0.68 -10.19
CA PRO A 24 -5.73 -0.33 -11.58
C PRO A 24 -4.41 0.45 -11.76
N GLY A 25 -3.59 0.04 -12.71
CA GLY A 25 -2.33 0.69 -13.04
C GLY A 25 -1.18 0.45 -12.06
N LEU A 26 -1.42 -0.22 -10.94
CA LEU A 26 -0.40 -0.58 -9.96
C LEU A 26 -0.44 -2.09 -9.74
N SER A 27 0.57 -2.79 -10.24
CA SER A 27 0.74 -4.22 -10.00
C SER A 27 1.79 -4.44 -8.94
N GLU A 28 1.39 -5.04 -7.81
CA GLU A 28 2.29 -5.38 -6.72
C GLU A 28 2.58 -6.88 -6.72
N ARG A 29 3.84 -7.23 -6.56
CA ARG A 29 4.29 -8.62 -6.39
C ARG A 29 4.63 -8.86 -4.93
N LEU A 30 4.04 -9.89 -4.35
CA LEU A 30 4.41 -10.38 -3.02
C LEU A 30 5.84 -10.92 -3.05
N ILE A 31 6.71 -10.38 -2.21
CA ILE A 31 8.10 -10.81 -2.04
C ILE A 31 8.23 -11.76 -0.86
N SER A 32 7.62 -11.41 0.28
CA SER A 32 7.58 -12.26 1.45
C SER A 32 6.35 -11.99 2.29
N HIS A 33 5.90 -13.03 2.98
CA HIS A 33 4.79 -13.01 3.91
C HIS A 33 5.20 -13.85 5.11
N CYS A 34 5.29 -13.25 6.26
CA CYS A 34 5.74 -13.91 7.50
C CYS A 34 4.76 -13.57 8.62
N LEU A 35 4.23 -14.60 9.25
CA LEU A 35 3.41 -14.49 10.45
C LEU A 35 4.18 -15.17 11.61
N ASP A 36 4.52 -14.40 12.62
CA ASP A 36 5.11 -14.88 13.86
C ASP A 36 4.21 -14.45 15.03
N ARG A 37 3.55 -15.43 15.65
CA ARG A 37 2.52 -15.22 16.66
C ARG A 37 1.40 -14.30 16.15
N SER A 38 1.33 -13.06 16.65
CA SER A 38 0.37 -12.05 16.20
C SER A 38 0.99 -10.95 15.34
N THR A 39 2.28 -11.04 15.01
CA THR A 39 2.95 -10.08 14.14
C THR A 39 3.03 -10.60 12.71
N LEU A 40 2.36 -9.92 11.80
CA LEU A 40 2.38 -10.21 10.38
C LEU A 40 3.23 -9.18 9.63
N ILE A 41 4.21 -9.65 8.86
CA ILE A 41 5.06 -8.81 8.01
C ILE A 41 4.83 -9.20 6.54
N ILE A 42 4.40 -8.24 5.74
CA ILE A 42 4.15 -8.39 4.30
C ILE A 42 5.13 -7.48 3.55
N ARG A 43 5.88 -8.04 2.62
CA ARG A 43 6.76 -7.27 1.73
C ARG A 43 6.29 -7.40 0.30
N ASN A 44 5.98 -6.27 -0.32
CA ASN A 44 5.57 -6.20 -1.71
C ASN A 44 6.54 -5.33 -2.52
N ARG A 45 6.62 -5.62 -3.80
CA ARG A 45 7.37 -4.84 -4.78
C ARG A 45 6.48 -4.45 -5.94
N SER A 46 6.60 -3.19 -6.37
CA SER A 46 5.91 -2.67 -7.55
C SER A 46 6.78 -1.66 -8.30
N VAL A 47 6.24 -1.10 -9.37
CA VAL A 47 6.81 0.03 -10.09
C VAL A 47 5.86 1.20 -9.93
N LEU A 48 6.40 2.38 -9.58
CA LEU A 48 5.60 3.59 -9.50
C LEU A 48 5.05 3.93 -10.89
N PRO A 49 3.73 4.02 -11.06
CA PRO A 49 3.16 4.40 -12.34
C PRO A 49 3.63 5.80 -12.74
N ALA A 50 4.17 5.95 -13.94
CA ALA A 50 4.64 7.25 -14.43
C ALA A 50 3.54 8.32 -14.37
N ALA A 51 2.29 7.93 -14.61
CA ALA A 51 1.12 8.81 -14.53
C ALA A 51 0.88 9.43 -13.14
N TRP A 52 1.48 8.87 -12.08
CA TRP A 52 1.40 9.45 -10.73
C TRP A 52 2.37 10.62 -10.50
N LEU A 53 3.26 10.86 -11.45
CA LEU A 53 4.29 11.90 -11.38
C LEU A 53 3.93 13.08 -12.27
N PRO A 54 4.37 14.29 -11.91
CA PRO A 54 4.25 15.46 -12.81
C PRO A 54 4.94 15.20 -14.15
N ALA A 55 4.39 15.74 -15.24
CA ALA A 55 4.90 15.52 -16.61
C ALA A 55 6.40 15.84 -16.78
N VAL A 56 6.89 16.86 -16.08
CA VAL A 56 8.31 17.24 -16.07
C VAL A 56 9.21 16.15 -15.48
N VAL A 57 8.70 15.36 -14.53
CA VAL A 57 9.43 14.24 -13.92
C VAL A 57 9.31 12.99 -14.78
N GLN A 58 8.14 12.77 -15.39
CA GLN A 58 7.92 11.62 -16.27
C GLN A 58 8.96 11.56 -17.40
N SER A 59 9.27 12.69 -18.03
CA SER A 59 10.24 12.75 -19.12
C SER A 59 11.66 12.37 -18.70
N ALA A 60 12.03 12.61 -17.45
CA ALA A 60 13.33 12.24 -16.90
C ALA A 60 13.44 10.75 -16.53
N LEU A 61 12.29 10.06 -16.32
CA LEU A 61 12.23 8.67 -15.86
C LEU A 61 11.94 7.65 -16.97
N ILE A 62 11.87 8.05 -18.22
CA ILE A 62 11.55 7.17 -19.36
C ILE A 62 12.49 5.97 -19.46
N SER A 63 13.75 6.11 -19.05
CA SER A 63 14.76 5.05 -19.12
C SER A 63 14.96 4.25 -17.84
N SER A 64 14.36 4.67 -16.72
CA SER A 64 14.59 4.04 -15.41
C SER A 64 13.33 4.12 -14.55
N PRO A 65 12.45 3.11 -14.61
CA PRO A 65 11.24 3.08 -13.81
C PRO A 65 11.57 3.05 -12.30
N VAL A 66 10.88 3.87 -11.53
CA VAL A 66 11.04 3.92 -10.07
C VAL A 66 10.44 2.66 -9.44
N ARG A 67 11.28 1.85 -8.83
CA ARG A 67 10.86 0.66 -8.11
C ARG A 67 10.42 1.04 -6.69
N ILE A 68 9.34 0.42 -6.25
CA ILE A 68 8.77 0.61 -4.91
C ILE A 68 8.91 -0.69 -4.13
N ASP A 69 9.53 -0.65 -2.97
CA ASP A 69 9.44 -1.72 -1.98
C ASP A 69 8.58 -1.23 -0.81
N ARG A 70 7.45 -1.92 -0.57
CA ARG A 70 6.51 -1.64 0.52
C ARG A 70 6.59 -2.74 1.57
N VAL A 71 6.69 -2.33 2.83
CA VAL A 71 6.60 -3.22 3.99
C VAL A 71 5.40 -2.81 4.81
N GLU A 72 4.50 -3.75 5.04
CA GLU A 72 3.39 -3.64 5.98
C GLU A 72 3.72 -4.53 7.20
N THR A 73 3.58 -3.98 8.38
CA THR A 73 3.69 -4.74 9.63
C THR A 73 2.41 -4.58 10.41
N TRP A 74 1.72 -5.69 10.69
CA TRP A 74 0.46 -5.71 11.40
C TRP A 74 0.60 -6.40 12.75
N ASP A 75 0.07 -5.78 13.80
CA ASP A 75 -0.24 -6.41 15.07
C ASP A 75 -1.70 -6.91 15.00
N LEU A 76 -1.87 -8.22 14.84
CA LEU A 76 -3.19 -8.82 14.64
C LEU A 76 -4.05 -8.76 15.91
N ASP A 77 -3.44 -8.71 17.10
CA ASP A 77 -4.17 -8.59 18.37
C ASP A 77 -4.75 -7.18 18.53
N LYS A 78 -4.04 -6.16 18.05
CA LYS A 78 -4.50 -4.76 18.10
C LYS A 78 -5.28 -4.32 16.87
N ALA A 79 -5.33 -5.14 15.82
CA ALA A 79 -5.89 -4.79 14.53
C ALA A 79 -5.29 -3.48 13.95
N ALA A 80 -4.02 -3.24 14.21
CA ALA A 80 -3.29 -2.05 13.83
C ALA A 80 -1.98 -2.42 13.12
N GLY A 81 -1.54 -1.58 12.20
CA GLY A 81 -0.33 -1.81 11.45
C GLY A 81 0.39 -0.52 11.08
N THR A 82 1.60 -0.69 10.62
CA THR A 82 2.44 0.37 10.05
C THR A 82 2.80 0.03 8.62
N GLN A 83 3.07 1.05 7.81
CA GLN A 83 3.59 0.89 6.47
C GLN A 83 4.85 1.71 6.28
N SER A 84 5.79 1.17 5.55
CA SER A 84 6.93 1.91 5.03
C SER A 84 7.10 1.63 3.54
N VAL A 85 7.41 2.66 2.79
CA VAL A 85 7.63 2.60 1.35
C VAL A 85 8.99 3.18 1.04
N GLN A 86 9.83 2.40 0.41
CA GLN A 86 11.15 2.80 -0.06
C GLN A 86 11.15 2.87 -1.58
N LEU A 87 11.59 4.00 -2.11
CA LEU A 87 11.77 4.21 -3.54
C LEU A 87 13.21 3.89 -3.93
N HIS A 88 13.38 3.12 -4.99
CA HIS A 88 14.69 2.86 -5.58
C HIS A 88 14.90 3.71 -6.82
N LEU A 89 16.05 4.34 -6.92
CA LEU A 89 16.44 5.24 -8.01
C LEU A 89 15.68 6.57 -8.02
N ALA A 90 14.96 6.90 -6.97
CA ALA A 90 14.35 8.22 -6.80
C ALA A 90 14.48 8.67 -5.34
N PRO A 91 14.81 9.94 -5.10
CA PRO A 91 14.88 10.46 -3.75
C PRO A 91 13.46 10.68 -3.20
N GLY A 92 13.11 9.92 -2.19
CA GLY A 92 11.82 10.02 -1.52
C GLY A 92 11.45 8.79 -0.71
N ARG A 93 10.45 8.94 0.13
CA ARG A 93 9.92 7.88 1.00
C ARG A 93 8.47 8.15 1.36
N ALA A 94 7.76 7.10 1.77
CA ALA A 94 6.47 7.24 2.42
C ALA A 94 6.38 6.30 3.61
N TRP A 95 5.60 6.68 4.61
CA TRP A 95 5.32 5.85 5.77
C TRP A 95 3.97 6.23 6.37
N GLY A 96 3.45 5.37 7.20
CA GLY A 96 2.18 5.66 7.86
C GLY A 96 1.64 4.49 8.65
N ASP A 97 0.46 4.71 9.18
CA ASP A 97 -0.26 3.79 10.02
C ASP A 97 -1.52 3.27 9.31
N ALA A 98 -1.94 2.08 9.70
CA ALA A 98 -3.17 1.47 9.28
C ALA A 98 -3.92 0.94 10.50
N ALA A 99 -5.24 1.02 10.50
CA ALA A 99 -6.06 0.46 11.58
C ALA A 99 -7.35 -0.12 11.03
N LEU A 100 -7.75 -1.27 11.57
CA LEU A 100 -9.05 -1.89 11.37
C LEU A 100 -9.92 -1.64 12.59
N THR A 101 -10.95 -0.80 12.43
CA THR A 101 -11.86 -0.43 13.52
C THR A 101 -13.23 -1.05 13.30
N PRO A 102 -13.80 -1.78 14.27
CA PRO A 102 -15.16 -2.32 14.14
C PRO A 102 -16.17 -1.17 14.09
N THR A 103 -17.09 -1.22 13.12
CA THR A 103 -18.19 -0.28 12.96
C THR A 103 -19.55 -0.93 13.15
N GLY A 104 -19.56 -2.23 13.40
CA GLY A 104 -20.74 -3.04 13.70
C GLY A 104 -20.35 -4.50 13.87
N PRO A 105 -21.31 -5.39 14.18
CA PRO A 105 -21.02 -6.80 14.48
C PRO A 105 -20.33 -7.56 13.36
N ARG A 106 -20.53 -7.12 12.11
CA ARG A 106 -19.96 -7.76 10.91
C ARG A 106 -19.35 -6.74 9.93
N THR A 107 -19.06 -5.53 10.40
CA THR A 107 -18.52 -4.45 9.59
C THR A 107 -17.32 -3.83 10.28
N SER A 108 -16.36 -3.38 9.47
CA SER A 108 -15.17 -2.66 9.94
C SER A 108 -14.76 -1.61 8.90
N THR A 109 -14.07 -0.60 9.38
CA THR A 109 -13.41 0.41 8.56
C THR A 109 -11.91 0.18 8.61
N LEU A 110 -11.28 0.14 7.45
CA LEU A 110 -9.83 0.18 7.29
C LEU A 110 -9.42 1.63 7.04
N SER A 111 -8.64 2.18 7.94
CA SER A 111 -8.13 3.55 7.87
C SER A 111 -6.64 3.56 7.62
N TYR A 112 -6.18 4.50 6.81
CA TYR A 112 -4.76 4.75 6.57
C TYR A 112 -4.43 6.21 6.83
N THR A 113 -3.28 6.45 7.48
CA THR A 113 -2.65 7.76 7.59
C THR A 113 -1.26 7.65 6.99
N ILE A 114 -1.01 8.28 5.85
CA ILE A 114 0.24 8.13 5.11
C ILE A 114 0.88 9.50 4.87
N THR A 115 2.16 9.59 5.16
CA THR A 115 3.02 10.73 4.85
C THR A 115 3.89 10.38 3.64
N VAL A 116 3.93 11.27 2.66
CA VAL A 116 4.77 11.15 1.46
C VAL A 116 5.76 12.32 1.48
N VAL A 117 7.03 12.03 1.30
CA VAL A 117 8.10 13.03 1.19
C VAL A 117 8.92 12.75 -0.05
N ALA A 118 9.09 13.77 -0.88
CA ALA A 118 9.98 13.76 -2.04
C ALA A 118 11.20 14.64 -1.75
N ASP A 119 12.40 14.08 -1.85
CA ASP A 119 13.65 14.80 -1.59
C ASP A 119 14.23 15.35 -2.92
N VAL A 120 13.40 16.07 -3.69
CA VAL A 120 13.76 16.66 -4.98
C VAL A 120 13.65 18.19 -4.87
N PRO A 121 14.76 18.95 -4.93
CA PRO A 121 14.71 20.39 -4.84
C PRO A 121 13.73 20.97 -5.88
N ILE A 122 12.96 22.01 -5.47
CA ILE A 122 11.99 22.76 -6.31
C ILE A 122 10.73 21.92 -6.67
N LEU A 123 10.86 20.62 -6.95
CA LEU A 123 9.77 19.75 -7.42
C LEU A 123 9.09 18.96 -6.29
N ALA A 124 9.65 18.94 -5.08
CA ALA A 124 9.14 18.12 -3.97
C ALA A 124 7.64 18.28 -3.77
N GLY A 125 7.15 19.48 -3.55
CA GLY A 125 5.74 19.74 -3.31
C GLY A 125 4.82 19.37 -4.49
N ALA A 126 5.29 19.45 -5.74
CA ALA A 126 4.51 19.03 -6.89
C ALA A 126 4.41 17.48 -6.96
N ILE A 127 5.51 16.79 -6.67
CA ILE A 127 5.57 15.32 -6.63
C ILE A 127 4.68 14.80 -5.50
N GLU A 128 4.82 15.35 -4.29
CA GLU A 128 4.05 14.95 -3.12
C GLU A 128 2.54 15.08 -3.35
N ARG A 129 2.09 16.21 -3.88
CA ARG A 129 0.67 16.43 -4.21
C ARG A 129 0.18 15.45 -5.29
N SER A 130 0.97 15.25 -6.33
CA SER A 130 0.60 14.34 -7.42
C SER A 130 0.48 12.89 -6.93
N VAL A 131 1.49 12.41 -6.21
CA VAL A 131 1.49 11.03 -5.64
C VAL A 131 0.35 10.86 -4.64
N THR A 132 0.15 11.81 -3.73
CA THR A 132 -0.93 11.76 -2.73
C THR A 132 -2.30 11.71 -3.39
N GLY A 133 -2.51 12.46 -4.48
CA GLY A 133 -3.76 12.45 -5.24
C GLY A 133 -4.11 11.09 -5.86
N HIS A 134 -3.12 10.28 -6.19
CA HIS A 134 -3.33 8.92 -6.72
C HIS A 134 -3.36 7.86 -5.63
N LEU A 135 -2.67 8.10 -4.51
CA LEU A 135 -2.54 7.14 -3.42
C LEU A 135 -3.88 6.87 -2.73
N GLY A 136 -4.70 7.91 -2.51
CA GLY A 136 -6.01 7.77 -1.90
C GLY A 136 -6.92 6.78 -2.65
N PRO A 137 -7.19 6.97 -3.95
CA PRO A 137 -7.92 6.00 -4.77
C PRO A 137 -7.30 4.59 -4.77
N ALA A 138 -5.96 4.48 -4.83
CA ALA A 138 -5.28 3.20 -4.79
C ALA A 138 -5.54 2.43 -3.48
N LEU A 139 -5.47 3.11 -2.34
CA LEU A 139 -5.78 2.54 -1.03
C LEU A 139 -7.25 2.16 -0.90
N GLN A 140 -8.17 2.93 -1.49
CA GLN A 140 -9.59 2.56 -1.54
C GLN A 140 -9.81 1.26 -2.31
N HIS A 141 -9.15 1.08 -3.48
CA HIS A 141 -9.21 -0.18 -4.21
C HIS A 141 -8.67 -1.35 -3.38
N GLN A 142 -7.56 -1.16 -2.66
CA GLN A 142 -7.02 -2.19 -1.79
C GLN A 142 -7.97 -2.53 -0.61
N ALA A 143 -8.67 -1.55 -0.06
CA ALA A 143 -9.69 -1.79 0.96
C ALA A 143 -10.91 -2.53 0.38
N GLN A 144 -11.34 -2.19 -0.85
CA GLN A 144 -12.41 -2.90 -1.57
C GLN A 144 -12.04 -4.36 -1.86
N ALA A 145 -10.76 -4.65 -2.08
CA ALA A 145 -10.27 -6.01 -2.28
C ALA A 145 -10.66 -6.95 -1.12
N LEU A 146 -10.62 -6.46 0.14
CA LEU A 146 -11.06 -7.25 1.30
C LEU A 146 -12.52 -7.74 1.17
N SER A 147 -13.39 -6.93 0.58
CA SER A 147 -14.81 -7.29 0.40
C SER A 147 -15.08 -8.07 -0.89
N ALA A 148 -14.20 -7.94 -1.88
CA ALA A 148 -14.36 -8.55 -3.20
C ALA A 148 -13.76 -9.96 -3.29
N TYR A 149 -12.76 -10.27 -2.46
CA TYR A 149 -12.11 -11.58 -2.47
C TYR A 149 -13.08 -12.69 -2.08
N ARG A 150 -13.12 -13.72 -2.90
CA ARG A 150 -13.84 -14.96 -2.62
C ARG A 150 -12.80 -16.04 -2.48
N THR A 151 -12.75 -16.66 -1.32
CA THR A 151 -11.92 -17.87 -1.11
C THR A 151 -12.36 -18.92 -2.13
N PRO A 152 -11.43 -19.49 -2.91
CA PRO A 152 -11.75 -20.55 -3.88
C PRO A 152 -12.32 -21.79 -3.21
#